data_8ef7d188e52d3d9d29cd17acda8c5385
#
_entry.id   8ef7d188e52d3d9d29cd17acda8c5385
#
_cell.length_a   1.000
_cell.length_b   1.000
_cell.length_c   1.000
_cell.angle_alpha   90.00
_cell.angle_beta   90.00
_cell.angle_gamma   90.00
#
_symmetry.space_group_name_H-M   'P 1'
#
loop_
_entity.id
_entity.type
_entity.pdbx_description
1 polymer ?
#
loop_
_entity_poly.entity_id
_entity_poly.type
_entity_poly.pdbx_seq_one_letter_code
_entity_poly.pdbx_strand_id
1 'polypeptide(L)'
;MIEGVEIKKLTVHTDKRGFFVELIRKSDPVFAGFAQVSHSRSNKGVLKAWHLHRKQTDLLYVVSGTIKLALFDLRKTSKTHKELNEFVLGESTDRCL
;
A
#
# COMPACT_ATOMS: atom_id res chain seq x y z
N MET A 1 4.05 13.32 6.08
CA MET A 1 3.63 11.92 5.94
C MET A 1 3.75 11.21 7.27
N ILE A 2 2.83 10.33 7.59
CA ILE A 2 2.82 9.56 8.84
C ILE A 2 4.16 8.83 9.01
N GLU A 3 4.73 8.91 10.20
CA GLU A 3 6.02 8.30 10.55
C GLU A 3 5.99 6.78 10.34
N GLY A 4 6.93 6.23 9.58
CA GLY A 4 7.03 4.81 9.25
C GLY A 4 6.22 4.36 8.05
N VAL A 5 5.46 5.25 7.40
CA VAL A 5 4.85 4.95 6.11
C VAL A 5 5.88 5.15 5.00
N GLU A 6 6.07 4.11 4.20
CA GLU A 6 7.01 4.12 3.09
C GLU A 6 6.28 3.84 1.78
N ILE A 7 6.71 4.48 0.71
CA ILE A 7 6.17 4.29 -0.64
C ILE A 7 7.32 3.86 -1.55
N LYS A 8 7.20 2.65 -2.09
CA LYS A 8 8.10 2.17 -3.13
C LYS A 8 7.46 2.41 -4.49
N LYS A 9 8.02 3.32 -5.28
CA LYS A 9 7.65 3.48 -6.70
C LYS A 9 8.11 2.27 -7.48
N LEU A 10 7.25 1.76 -8.35
CA LEU A 10 7.50 0.56 -9.14
C LEU A 10 7.81 0.92 -10.59
N THR A 11 8.73 0.18 -11.19
CA THR A 11 9.02 0.30 -12.61
C THR A 11 8.19 -0.71 -13.38
N VAL A 12 7.31 -0.22 -14.25
CA VAL A 12 6.46 -1.05 -15.11
C VAL A 12 7.14 -1.21 -16.47
N HIS A 13 7.38 -2.44 -16.88
CA HIS A 13 7.96 -2.79 -18.16
C HIS A 13 6.85 -3.22 -19.11
N THR A 14 6.49 -2.36 -20.05
CA THR A 14 5.39 -2.58 -20.99
C THR A 14 5.92 -2.97 -22.36
N ASP A 15 5.30 -3.94 -23.00
CA ASP A 15 5.52 -4.32 -24.40
C ASP A 15 4.18 -4.69 -25.07
N LYS A 16 4.24 -5.24 -26.31
CA LYS A 16 3.03 -5.63 -27.07
C LYS A 16 2.18 -6.70 -26.39
N ARG A 17 2.75 -7.48 -25.46
CA ARG A 17 2.05 -8.57 -24.77
C ARG A 17 1.36 -8.11 -23.49
N GLY A 18 1.67 -6.92 -22.98
CA GLY A 18 1.17 -6.39 -21.74
C GLY A 18 2.27 -5.71 -20.92
N PHE A 19 2.32 -5.96 -19.64
CA PHE A 19 3.38 -5.40 -18.78
C PHE A 19 3.90 -6.41 -17.76
N PHE A 20 5.11 -6.16 -17.31
CA PHE A 20 5.73 -6.81 -16.17
C PHE A 20 6.11 -5.75 -15.13
N VAL A 21 5.86 -6.03 -13.87
CA VAL A 21 6.29 -5.20 -12.77
C VAL A 21 6.76 -6.09 -11.62
N GLU A 22 7.93 -5.76 -11.07
CA GLU A 22 8.45 -6.44 -9.89
C GLU A 22 8.03 -5.67 -8.65
N LEU A 23 7.31 -6.33 -7.74
CA LEU A 23 6.73 -5.67 -6.57
C LEU A 23 7.74 -5.51 -5.44
N ILE A 24 8.33 -6.61 -4.99
CA ILE A 24 9.22 -6.59 -3.84
C ILE A 24 10.27 -7.70 -3.92
N ARG A 25 11.48 -7.36 -3.50
CA ARG A 25 12.58 -8.30 -3.29
C ARG A 25 12.95 -8.34 -1.81
N LYS A 26 13.52 -9.44 -1.37
CA LYS A 26 14.09 -9.56 -0.01
C LYS A 26 15.11 -8.46 0.28
N SER A 27 15.82 -7.97 -0.73
CA SER A 27 16.82 -6.90 -0.61
C SER A 27 16.25 -5.49 -0.59
N ASP A 28 14.95 -5.31 -0.82
CA ASP A 28 14.33 -3.99 -0.80
C ASP A 28 14.28 -3.41 0.62
N PRO A 29 14.54 -2.10 0.79
CA PRO A 29 14.44 -1.46 2.11
C PRO A 29 13.08 -1.61 2.79
N VAL A 30 12.00 -1.63 2.00
CA VAL A 30 10.63 -1.78 2.53
C VAL A 30 10.29 -3.22 2.92
N PHE A 31 11.16 -4.19 2.65
CA PHE A 31 10.92 -5.60 2.99
C PHE A 31 11.13 -5.82 4.49
N ALA A 32 10.05 -6.12 5.19
CA ALA A 32 10.04 -6.35 6.64
C ALA A 32 9.86 -7.84 7.01
N GLY A 33 10.16 -8.75 6.09
CA GLY A 33 9.92 -10.19 6.25
C GLY A 33 8.59 -10.62 5.64
N PHE A 34 8.35 -11.92 5.64
CA PHE A 34 7.12 -12.53 5.13
C PHE A 34 6.44 -13.34 6.22
N ALA A 35 5.16 -13.10 6.42
CA ALA A 35 4.32 -13.92 7.30
C ALA A 35 3.07 -14.42 6.58
N GLN A 36 2.38 -13.54 5.85
CA GLN A 36 1.12 -13.86 5.19
C GLN A 36 0.92 -12.98 3.96
N VAL A 37 0.34 -13.54 2.91
CA VAL A 37 -0.20 -12.77 1.79
C VAL A 37 -1.68 -13.07 1.65
N SER A 38 -2.48 -12.02 1.44
CA SER A 38 -3.91 -12.12 1.21
C SER A 38 -4.29 -11.33 -0.04
N HIS A 39 -5.29 -11.81 -0.75
CA HIS A 39 -5.88 -11.11 -1.88
C HIS A 39 -7.35 -10.85 -1.59
N SER A 40 -7.79 -9.62 -1.76
CA SER A 40 -9.20 -9.25 -1.63
C SER A 40 -9.66 -8.40 -2.80
N ARG A 41 -10.93 -8.46 -3.09
CA ARG A 41 -11.60 -7.61 -4.08
C ARG A 41 -12.72 -6.86 -3.40
N SER A 42 -12.82 -5.57 -3.68
CA SER A 42 -13.95 -4.73 -3.25
C SER A 42 -14.72 -4.26 -4.47
N ASN A 43 -16.04 -4.31 -4.39
CA ASN A 43 -16.90 -3.75 -5.43
C ASN A 43 -16.81 -2.22 -5.42
N LYS A 44 -17.10 -1.60 -6.56
CA LYS A 44 -17.13 -0.14 -6.68
C LYS A 44 -18.05 0.46 -5.62
N GLY A 45 -17.59 1.54 -4.99
CA GLY A 45 -18.35 2.28 -3.97
C GLY A 45 -18.32 1.68 -2.57
N VAL A 46 -17.65 0.54 -2.37
CA VAL A 46 -17.55 -0.08 -1.05
C VAL A 46 -16.53 0.68 -0.20
N LEU A 47 -16.93 1.01 1.02
CA LEU A 47 -16.08 1.55 2.07
C LEU A 47 -15.79 0.45 3.08
N LYS A 48 -14.50 0.18 3.30
CA LYS A 48 -14.02 -0.69 4.39
C LYS A 48 -13.18 0.16 5.34
N ALA A 49 -13.59 0.30 6.57
CA ALA A 49 -12.89 1.08 7.59
C ALA A 49 -13.29 0.56 8.98
N TRP A 50 -12.53 0.77 9.99
CA TRP A 50 -11.08 1.03 10.03
C TRP A 50 -10.42 -0.27 10.48
N HIS A 51 -9.20 -0.54 10.02
CA HIS A 51 -8.41 -1.68 10.44
C HIS A 51 -7.23 -1.18 11.27
N LEU A 52 -7.03 -1.75 12.44
CA LEU A 52 -5.93 -1.42 13.33
C LEU A 52 -5.07 -2.66 13.56
N HIS A 53 -3.78 -2.53 13.32
CA HIS A 53 -2.78 -3.55 13.65
C HIS A 53 -1.81 -3.00 14.69
N ARG A 54 -1.55 -3.78 15.76
CA ARG A 54 -0.65 -3.36 16.83
C ARG A 54 0.78 -3.87 16.66
N LYS A 55 0.96 -5.00 15.96
CA LYS A 55 2.23 -5.72 15.82
C LYS A 55 2.54 -6.14 14.39
N GLN A 56 1.74 -5.71 13.43
CA GLN A 56 1.81 -6.15 12.05
C GLN A 56 2.16 -4.97 11.15
N THR A 57 3.03 -5.21 10.18
CA THR A 57 3.29 -4.29 9.09
C THR A 57 2.62 -4.81 7.84
N ASP A 58 1.83 -3.98 7.19
CA ASP A 58 1.14 -4.31 5.95
C ASP A 58 1.88 -3.70 4.75
N LEU A 59 2.01 -4.50 3.70
CA LEU A 59 2.45 -4.07 2.38
C LEU A 59 1.24 -4.14 1.45
N LEU A 60 0.87 -3.02 0.86
CA LEU A 60 -0.31 -2.90 0.02
C LEU A 60 0.05 -2.63 -1.44
N TYR A 61 -0.51 -3.45 -2.33
CA TYR A 61 -0.42 -3.25 -3.78
C TYR A 61 -1.78 -3.46 -4.42
N VAL A 62 -2.18 -2.54 -5.31
CA VAL A 62 -3.45 -2.65 -6.04
C VAL A 62 -3.19 -3.30 -7.39
N VAL A 63 -3.63 -4.54 -7.55
CA VAL A 63 -3.44 -5.34 -8.76
C VAL A 63 -4.27 -4.77 -9.91
N SER A 64 -5.55 -4.50 -9.66
CA SER A 64 -6.52 -4.04 -10.67
C SER A 64 -7.48 -3.03 -10.07
N GLY A 65 -7.91 -2.08 -10.87
CA GLY A 65 -8.75 -0.99 -10.44
C GLY A 65 -8.01 0.11 -9.70
N THR A 66 -8.75 0.92 -8.94
CA THR A 66 -8.22 2.06 -8.20
C THR A 66 -8.94 2.19 -6.87
N ILE A 67 -8.18 2.44 -5.82
CA ILE A 67 -8.71 2.68 -4.48
C ILE A 67 -8.21 4.01 -3.91
N LYS A 68 -9.01 4.58 -3.01
CA LYS A 68 -8.56 5.62 -2.09
C LYS A 68 -8.21 4.95 -0.76
N LEU A 69 -6.96 5.08 -0.34
CA LEU A 69 -6.46 4.59 0.94
C LEU A 69 -6.31 5.76 1.90
N ALA A 70 -6.91 5.65 3.09
CA ALA A 70 -6.72 6.61 4.16
C ALA A 70 -5.96 5.93 5.32
N LEU A 71 -4.92 6.60 5.81
CA LEU A 71 -4.14 6.19 6.97
C LEU A 71 -4.29 7.24 8.07
N PHE A 72 -4.53 6.78 9.29
CA PHE A 72 -4.64 7.65 10.46
C PHE A 72 -3.72 7.16 11.58
N ASP A 73 -2.87 8.03 12.09
CA ASP A 73 -1.91 7.67 13.12
C ASP A 73 -2.50 7.79 14.53
N LEU A 74 -2.82 6.65 15.14
CA LEU A 74 -3.33 6.56 16.51
C LEU A 74 -2.23 6.42 17.57
N ARG A 75 -0.97 6.30 17.18
CA ARG A 75 0.13 6.08 18.13
C ARG A 75 0.41 7.33 18.94
N LYS A 76 0.11 7.28 20.23
CA LYS A 76 0.23 8.44 21.13
C LYS A 76 1.64 9.03 21.25
N THR A 77 2.66 8.20 21.04
CA THR A 77 4.08 8.59 21.14
C THR A 77 4.70 8.95 19.81
N SER A 78 3.96 8.82 18.70
CA SER A 78 4.44 9.18 17.36
C SER A 78 4.50 10.70 17.19
N LYS A 79 5.50 11.15 16.44
CA LYS A 79 5.61 12.55 16.02
C LYS A 79 4.45 13.00 15.14
N THR A 80 3.81 12.04 14.47
CA THR A 80 2.68 12.28 13.56
C THR A 80 1.34 11.85 14.16
N HIS A 81 1.24 11.78 15.49
CA HIS A 81 0.00 11.43 16.17
C HIS A 81 -1.18 12.28 15.70
N LYS A 82 -2.28 11.62 15.34
CA LYS A 82 -3.51 12.20 14.75
C LYS A 82 -3.36 12.75 13.33
N GLU A 83 -2.25 12.51 12.66
CA GLU A 83 -2.11 12.83 11.24
C GLU A 83 -2.95 11.89 10.39
N LEU A 84 -3.61 12.45 9.37
CA LEU A 84 -4.33 11.71 8.33
C LEU A 84 -3.58 11.83 7.01
N ASN A 85 -3.28 10.71 6.38
CA ASN A 85 -2.78 10.68 5.02
C ASN A 85 -3.79 10.00 4.10
N GLU A 86 -3.92 10.50 2.88
CA GLU A 86 -4.77 9.91 1.85
C GLU A 86 -3.95 9.66 0.58
N PHE A 87 -4.16 8.49 -0.02
CA PHE A 87 -3.49 8.07 -1.24
C PHE A 87 -4.51 7.53 -2.24
N VAL A 88 -4.29 7.79 -3.51
CA VAL A 88 -4.99 7.11 -4.60
C VAL A 88 -4.02 6.10 -5.21
N LEU A 89 -4.39 4.83 -5.15
CA LEU A 89 -3.53 3.72 -5.55
C LEU A 89 -4.21 2.89 -6.64
N GLY A 90 -3.46 2.45 -7.63
CA GLY A 90 -3.92 1.49 -8.63
C GLY A 90 -3.64 1.90 -10.05
N GLU A 91 -4.48 1.43 -10.97
CA GLU A 91 -4.26 1.55 -12.42
C GLU A 91 -4.34 3.00 -12.92
N SER A 92 -5.07 3.89 -12.22
CA SER A 92 -5.19 5.31 -12.61
C SER A 92 -4.02 6.17 -12.18
N THR A 93 -3.04 5.59 -11.48
CA THR A 93 -1.86 6.29 -10.96
C THR A 93 -0.60 5.53 -11.30
N ASP A 94 0.56 6.13 -11.05
CA ASP A 94 1.81 5.38 -11.07
C ASP A 94 1.76 4.26 -10.04
N ARG A 95 2.07 3.04 -10.46
CA ARG A 95 2.02 1.89 -9.56
C ARG A 95 3.07 2.00 -8.46
N CYS A 96 2.65 1.74 -7.25
CA CYS A 96 3.53 1.71 -6.08
C CYS A 96 3.11 0.64 -5.07
N LEU A 97 4.03 0.31 -4.22
CA LEU A 97 3.84 -0.55 -3.06
C LEU A 97 3.98 0.31 -1.80
#